data_82808ac19bff9f529db1715fa997ceef
#
_entry.id   82808ac19bff9f529db1715fa997ceef
#
_cell.length_a   1.000
_cell.length_b   1.000
_cell.length_c   1.000
_cell.angle_alpha   90.00
_cell.angle_beta   90.00
_cell.angle_gamma   90.00
#
_symmetry.space_group_name_H-M   'P 1'
#
loop_
_entity.id
_entity.type
_entity.pdbx_description
1 polymer ?
#
loop_
_entity_poly.entity_id
_entity_poly.type
_entity_poly.pdbx_seq_one_letter_code
_entity_poly.pdbx_strand_id
1 'polypeptide(L)'
;MQKSLPEILAEVRAVYQDLAKRPVQRNCIARTECCQFQLTGLTPHLTKGEALLAAKAYRASGRRDFPEDDDGICPMLNRKTGRCLIYADRPFGCRTHFCEAAGGPYSRKEVLDLIRHLEDLDVKLKGDGPRKLFPAVADALEELR
;
A
#
# COMPACT_ATOMS: atom_id res chain seq x y z
N MET A 1 -15.82 -8.32 -21.07
CA MET A 1 -16.26 -7.09 -20.41
C MET A 1 -15.14 -6.54 -19.52
N GLN A 2 -14.86 -5.26 -19.63
CA GLN A 2 -13.92 -4.61 -18.76
C GLN A 2 -14.56 -4.36 -17.39
N LYS A 3 -13.82 -4.64 -16.34
CA LYS A 3 -14.27 -4.34 -14.98
C LYS A 3 -14.20 -2.84 -14.72
N SER A 4 -15.18 -2.32 -14.00
CA SER A 4 -15.18 -0.92 -13.58
C SER A 4 -14.09 -0.67 -12.53
N LEU A 5 -13.72 0.58 -12.34
CA LEU A 5 -12.75 0.94 -11.32
C LEU A 5 -13.19 0.48 -9.91
N PRO A 6 -14.44 0.70 -9.47
CA PRO A 6 -14.86 0.18 -8.16
C PRO A 6 -14.71 -1.34 -8.03
N GLU A 7 -14.98 -2.10 -9.10
CA GLU A 7 -14.82 -3.54 -9.09
C GLU A 7 -13.36 -3.94 -8.92
N ILE A 8 -12.46 -3.26 -9.63
CA ILE A 8 -11.02 -3.53 -9.54
C ILE A 8 -10.51 -3.19 -8.15
N LEU A 9 -10.91 -2.06 -7.57
CA LEU A 9 -10.50 -1.70 -6.21
C LEU A 9 -11.04 -2.70 -5.17
N ALA A 10 -12.22 -3.25 -5.39
CA ALA A 10 -12.76 -4.31 -4.54
C ALA A 10 -11.89 -5.57 -4.62
N GLU A 11 -11.36 -5.89 -5.81
CA GLU A 11 -10.44 -7.03 -5.96
C GLU A 11 -9.11 -6.78 -5.25
N VAL A 12 -8.60 -5.53 -5.27
CA VAL A 12 -7.40 -5.19 -4.51
C VAL A 12 -7.63 -5.43 -3.01
N ARG A 13 -8.78 -4.99 -2.50
CA ARG A 13 -9.14 -5.25 -1.09
C ARG A 13 -9.28 -6.73 -0.79
N ALA A 14 -9.80 -7.51 -1.74
CA ALA A 14 -9.93 -8.96 -1.58
C ALA A 14 -8.54 -9.62 -1.46
N VAL A 15 -7.56 -9.13 -2.22
CA VAL A 15 -6.17 -9.60 -2.10
C VAL A 15 -5.65 -9.33 -0.69
N TYR A 16 -5.89 -8.13 -0.17
CA TYR A 16 -5.47 -7.77 1.18
C TYR A 16 -6.15 -8.64 2.24
N GLN A 17 -7.43 -8.93 2.07
CA GLN A 17 -8.17 -9.79 2.99
C GLN A 17 -7.68 -11.24 2.95
N ASP A 18 -7.34 -11.74 1.76
CA ASP A 18 -6.78 -13.07 1.59
C ASP A 18 -5.43 -13.17 2.31
N LEU A 19 -4.58 -12.15 2.14
CA LEU A 19 -3.30 -12.10 2.85
C LEU A 19 -3.50 -12.16 4.37
N ALA A 20 -4.49 -11.43 4.89
CA ALA A 20 -4.77 -11.39 6.32
C ALA A 20 -5.24 -12.75 6.88
N LYS A 21 -5.79 -13.60 6.03
CA LYS A 21 -6.27 -14.94 6.43
C LYS A 21 -5.19 -16.01 6.36
N ARG A 22 -4.01 -15.71 5.82
CA ARG A 22 -2.96 -16.71 5.68
C ARG A 22 -2.37 -17.07 7.03
N PRO A 23 -2.09 -18.37 7.26
CA PRO A 23 -1.63 -18.85 8.57
C PRO A 23 -0.14 -18.59 8.76
N VAL A 24 0.25 -17.33 8.90
CA VAL A 24 1.62 -16.94 9.14
C VAL A 24 1.66 -16.29 10.51
N GLN A 25 2.59 -16.73 11.35
CA GLN A 25 2.70 -16.22 12.71
C GLN A 25 3.41 -14.87 12.73
N ARG A 26 2.70 -13.85 12.29
CA ARG A 26 3.21 -12.48 12.30
C ARG A 26 2.12 -11.54 12.78
N ASN A 27 2.44 -10.79 13.80
CA ASN A 27 1.51 -9.84 14.40
C ASN A 27 2.10 -8.45 14.39
N CYS A 28 1.43 -7.53 13.68
CA CYS A 28 1.83 -6.14 13.68
C CYS A 28 1.58 -5.56 15.07
N ILE A 29 2.62 -4.98 15.69
CA ILE A 29 2.52 -4.36 17.00
C ILE A 29 2.35 -2.85 16.90
N ALA A 30 1.91 -2.38 15.72
CA ALA A 30 1.63 -0.98 15.43
C ALA A 30 2.85 -0.04 15.53
N ARG A 31 4.05 -0.59 15.37
CA ARG A 31 5.24 0.23 15.21
C ARG A 31 5.24 0.85 13.82
N THR A 32 5.67 2.09 13.72
CA THR A 32 5.64 2.83 12.46
C THR A 32 7.01 3.00 11.82
N GLU A 33 8.02 2.25 12.27
CA GLU A 33 9.35 2.27 11.65
C GLU A 33 9.28 1.93 10.15
N CYS A 34 8.34 1.07 9.76
CA CYS A 34 8.15 0.72 8.34
C CYS A 34 7.70 1.92 7.49
N CYS A 35 7.15 2.98 8.12
CA CYS A 35 6.78 4.22 7.45
C CYS A 35 7.95 5.22 7.41
N GLN A 36 9.05 4.92 8.10
CA GLN A 36 10.23 5.77 8.15
C GLN A 36 11.30 5.18 7.25
N PHE A 37 11.17 5.47 5.96
CA PHE A 37 12.00 4.85 4.91
C PHE A 37 13.49 5.07 5.11
N GLN A 38 13.88 6.19 5.70
CA GLN A 38 15.28 6.49 6.00
C GLN A 38 15.85 5.57 7.08
N LEU A 39 15.01 5.02 7.97
CA LEU A 39 15.43 4.09 9.00
C LEU A 39 15.51 2.66 8.50
N THR A 40 14.56 2.26 7.65
CA THR A 40 14.50 0.90 7.13
C THR A 40 15.26 0.71 5.83
N GLY A 41 15.49 1.78 5.09
CA GLY A 41 16.06 1.73 3.75
C GLY A 41 15.12 1.13 2.72
N LEU A 42 13.84 0.90 3.09
CA LEU A 42 12.86 0.25 2.24
C LEU A 42 11.68 1.16 1.96
N THR A 43 11.38 1.35 0.68
CA THR A 43 10.21 2.10 0.23
C THR A 43 9.25 1.12 -0.43
N PRO A 44 7.98 1.07 -0.02
CA PRO A 44 7.04 0.15 -0.67
C PRO A 44 6.77 0.57 -2.11
N HIS A 45 6.55 -0.43 -2.97
CA HIS A 45 6.17 -0.23 -4.35
C HIS A 45 4.69 -0.64 -4.50
N LEU A 46 3.94 0.16 -5.23
CA LEU A 46 2.51 -0.03 -5.41
C LEU A 46 2.18 -0.23 -6.88
N THR A 47 1.32 -1.20 -7.16
CA THR A 47 0.66 -1.31 -8.45
C THR A 47 -0.36 -0.19 -8.58
N LYS A 48 -0.84 0.08 -9.79
CA LYS A 48 -1.79 1.17 -10.02
C LYS A 48 -3.09 1.01 -9.22
N GLY A 49 -3.59 -0.22 -9.11
CA GLY A 49 -4.80 -0.48 -8.31
C GLY A 49 -4.59 -0.14 -6.84
N GLU A 50 -3.44 -0.52 -6.29
CA GLU A 50 -3.10 -0.20 -4.91
C GLU A 50 -2.94 1.31 -4.70
N ALA A 51 -2.32 1.99 -5.66
CA ALA A 51 -2.12 3.44 -5.59
C ALA A 51 -3.45 4.18 -5.61
N LEU A 52 -4.38 3.77 -6.47
CA LEU A 52 -5.71 4.37 -6.53
C LEU A 52 -6.51 4.14 -5.25
N LEU A 53 -6.42 2.93 -4.69
CA LEU A 53 -7.07 2.63 -3.42
C LEU A 53 -6.50 3.47 -2.28
N ALA A 54 -5.18 3.57 -2.21
CA ALA A 54 -4.50 4.39 -1.21
C ALA A 54 -4.86 5.87 -1.35
N ALA A 55 -4.93 6.38 -2.59
CA ALA A 55 -5.30 7.76 -2.86
C ALA A 55 -6.73 8.05 -2.39
N LYS A 56 -7.67 7.15 -2.66
CA LYS A 56 -9.04 7.30 -2.19
C LYS A 56 -9.12 7.33 -0.67
N ALA A 57 -8.39 6.44 -0.02
CA ALA A 57 -8.34 6.40 1.45
C ALA A 57 -7.72 7.67 2.03
N TYR A 58 -6.67 8.19 1.39
CA TYR A 58 -6.02 9.42 1.81
C TYR A 58 -6.98 10.61 1.73
N ARG A 59 -7.73 10.72 0.64
CA ARG A 59 -8.74 11.78 0.51
C ARG A 59 -9.86 11.63 1.53
N ALA A 60 -10.27 10.40 1.82
CA ALA A 60 -11.31 10.13 2.81
C ALA A 60 -10.86 10.48 4.22
N SER A 61 -9.56 10.56 4.49
CA SER A 61 -9.03 10.99 5.78
C SER A 61 -9.20 12.49 6.03
N GLY A 62 -9.67 13.23 5.02
CA GLY A 62 -9.88 14.67 5.11
C GLY A 62 -8.72 15.51 4.63
N ARG A 63 -7.63 14.89 4.23
CA ARG A 63 -6.47 15.59 3.72
C ARG A 63 -6.59 15.81 2.22
N ARG A 64 -6.32 17.04 1.78
CA ARG A 64 -6.44 17.42 0.36
C ARG A 64 -5.09 17.47 -0.33
N ASP A 65 -4.08 17.92 0.38
CA ASP A 65 -2.75 18.13 -0.20
C ASP A 65 -1.82 16.98 0.16
N PHE A 66 -1.23 16.38 -0.87
CA PHE A 66 -0.22 15.35 -0.67
C PHE A 66 1.15 16.03 -0.52
N PRO A 67 1.93 15.67 0.50
CA PRO A 67 3.23 16.32 0.71
C PRO A 67 4.16 16.14 -0.50
N GLU A 68 4.81 17.22 -0.92
CA GLU A 68 5.78 17.16 -2.00
C GLU A 68 7.18 16.82 -1.47
N ASP A 69 7.38 17.02 -0.19
CA ASP A 69 8.68 16.87 0.44
C ASP A 69 8.95 15.41 0.79
N ASP A 70 10.03 14.87 0.25
CA ASP A 70 10.47 13.51 0.51
C ASP A 70 11.59 13.51 1.54
N ASP A 71 11.21 13.57 2.81
CA ASP A 71 12.15 13.53 3.92
C ASP A 71 12.44 12.11 4.41
N GLY A 72 12.08 11.11 3.60
CA GLY A 72 12.31 9.70 3.94
C GLY A 72 11.26 9.12 4.87
N ILE A 73 10.16 9.84 5.10
CA ILE A 73 9.04 9.37 5.91
C ILE A 73 7.81 9.22 5.03
N CYS A 74 7.04 8.15 5.25
CA CYS A 74 5.85 7.88 4.46
C CYS A 74 4.86 9.05 4.58
N PRO A 75 4.39 9.61 3.45
CA PRO A 75 3.43 10.71 3.50
C PRO A 75 2.07 10.32 4.10
N MET A 76 1.80 9.03 4.22
CA MET A 76 0.57 8.53 4.83
C MET A 76 0.64 8.47 6.36
N LEU A 77 1.81 8.72 6.93
CA LEU A 77 2.00 8.70 8.38
C LEU A 77 1.49 9.99 8.99
N ASN A 78 0.59 9.87 9.97
CA ASN A 78 0.18 11.01 10.79
C ASN A 78 1.27 11.22 11.85
N ARG A 79 2.07 12.28 11.67
CA ARG A 79 3.23 12.53 12.54
C ARG A 79 2.85 12.91 13.96
N LYS A 80 1.62 13.39 14.16
CA LYS A 80 1.13 13.76 15.50
C LYS A 80 0.74 12.52 16.31
N THR A 81 0.08 11.55 15.68
CA THR A 81 -0.41 10.36 16.37
C THR A 81 0.52 9.15 16.19
N GLY A 82 1.43 9.19 15.21
CA GLY A 82 2.28 8.06 14.86
C GLY A 82 1.54 6.93 14.18
N ARG A 83 0.35 7.19 13.65
CA ARG A 83 -0.48 6.17 13.00
C ARG A 83 -0.59 6.40 11.51
N CYS A 84 -0.78 5.30 10.76
CA CYS A 84 -1.01 5.36 9.33
C CYS A 84 -2.42 5.88 9.03
N LEU A 85 -2.53 6.95 8.22
CA LEU A 85 -3.82 7.54 7.84
C LEU A 85 -4.69 6.59 7.02
N ILE A 86 -4.08 5.65 6.32
CA ILE A 86 -4.80 4.71 5.46
C ILE A 86 -4.64 3.26 5.95
N TYR A 87 -4.54 3.07 7.26
CA TYR A 87 -4.21 1.76 7.83
C TYR A 87 -5.05 0.61 7.27
N ALA A 88 -6.35 0.81 7.10
CA ALA A 88 -7.26 -0.22 6.58
C ALA A 88 -6.98 -0.58 5.13
N ASP A 89 -6.47 0.37 4.33
CA ASP A 89 -6.18 0.18 2.90
C ASP A 89 -4.68 0.28 2.62
N ARG A 90 -3.85 -0.11 3.58
CA ARG A 90 -2.39 -0.10 3.40
C ARG A 90 -1.99 -0.91 2.16
N PRO A 91 -0.99 -0.43 1.38
CA PRO A 91 -0.45 -1.18 0.26
C PRO A 91 0.09 -2.54 0.67
N PHE A 92 0.17 -3.45 -0.28
CA PHE A 92 0.63 -4.82 -0.07
C PHE A 92 2.03 -4.87 0.57
N GLY A 93 2.95 -4.03 0.06
CA GLY A 93 4.30 -3.96 0.62
C GLY A 93 4.33 -3.58 2.10
N CYS A 94 3.41 -2.70 2.53
CA CYS A 94 3.31 -2.32 3.93
C CYS A 94 2.73 -3.46 4.78
N ARG A 95 1.89 -4.32 4.19
CA ARG A 95 1.27 -5.45 4.88
C ARG A 95 2.20 -6.64 5.03
N THR A 96 3.15 -6.80 4.11
CA THR A 96 4.09 -7.93 4.12
C THR A 96 5.38 -7.60 4.85
N HIS A 97 5.64 -6.32 5.11
CA HIS A 97 6.83 -5.90 5.83
C HIS A 97 6.54 -5.79 7.32
N PHE A 98 6.88 -6.84 8.05
CA PHE A 98 6.80 -6.83 9.51
C PHE A 98 8.19 -6.57 10.09
N CYS A 99 8.27 -5.79 11.17
CA CYS A 99 9.54 -5.62 11.88
C CYS A 99 9.91 -6.94 12.56
N GLU A 100 11.19 -7.08 12.95
CA GLU A 100 11.66 -8.32 13.58
C GLU A 100 10.86 -8.68 14.83
N ALA A 101 10.43 -7.68 15.60
CA ALA A 101 9.61 -7.89 16.79
C ALA A 101 8.25 -8.53 16.45
N ALA A 102 7.76 -8.35 15.24
CA ALA A 102 6.49 -8.91 14.77
C ALA A 102 6.70 -10.20 13.95
N GLY A 103 7.92 -10.72 13.84
CA GLY A 103 8.21 -11.95 13.12
C GLY A 103 8.94 -11.78 11.79
N GLY A 104 9.27 -10.55 11.40
CA GLY A 104 9.98 -10.27 10.16
C GLY A 104 9.08 -10.22 8.93
N PRO A 105 9.60 -9.80 7.78
CA PRO A 105 8.80 -9.68 6.56
C PRO A 105 8.43 -11.05 5.96
N TYR A 106 7.33 -11.07 5.21
CA TYR A 106 6.99 -12.24 4.38
C TYR A 106 8.02 -12.39 3.27
N SER A 107 8.36 -13.63 2.94
CA SER A 107 9.17 -13.88 1.75
C SER A 107 8.28 -13.71 0.52
N ARG A 108 8.88 -13.33 -0.62
CA ARG A 108 8.15 -13.22 -1.89
C ARG A 108 7.45 -14.53 -2.25
N LYS A 109 8.09 -15.66 -1.98
CA LYS A 109 7.55 -16.98 -2.30
C LYS A 109 6.23 -17.26 -1.58
N GLU A 110 6.09 -16.79 -0.35
CA GLU A 110 4.89 -17.02 0.46
C GLU A 110 3.66 -16.31 -0.10
N VAL A 111 3.85 -15.23 -0.89
CA VAL A 111 2.77 -14.36 -1.34
C VAL A 111 2.78 -14.11 -2.86
N LEU A 112 3.53 -14.91 -3.60
CA LEU A 112 3.73 -14.70 -5.04
C LEU A 112 2.41 -14.69 -5.82
N ASP A 113 1.47 -15.56 -5.47
CA ASP A 113 0.17 -15.62 -6.13
C ASP A 113 -0.61 -14.32 -5.98
N LEU A 114 -0.52 -13.70 -4.80
CA LEU A 114 -1.19 -12.42 -4.54
C LEU A 114 -0.51 -11.29 -5.29
N ILE A 115 0.82 -11.31 -5.35
CA ILE A 115 1.58 -10.32 -6.12
C ILE A 115 1.17 -10.37 -7.59
N ARG A 116 1.06 -11.57 -8.15
CA ARG A 116 0.65 -11.74 -9.55
C ARG A 116 -0.77 -11.25 -9.81
N HIS A 117 -1.67 -11.46 -8.86
CA HIS A 117 -3.04 -10.94 -8.98
C HIS A 117 -3.03 -9.41 -9.03
N LEU A 118 -2.25 -8.77 -8.16
CA LEU A 118 -2.13 -7.32 -8.17
C LEU A 118 -1.52 -6.80 -9.47
N GLU A 119 -0.54 -7.52 -10.02
CA GLU A 119 0.08 -7.16 -11.30
C GLU A 119 -0.92 -7.32 -12.47
N ASP A 120 -1.77 -8.34 -12.43
CA ASP A 120 -2.82 -8.50 -13.44
C ASP A 120 -3.82 -7.35 -13.41
N LEU A 121 -4.19 -6.90 -12.22
CA LEU A 121 -5.07 -5.75 -12.06
C LEU A 121 -4.40 -4.47 -12.56
N ASP A 122 -3.08 -4.35 -12.36
CA ASP A 122 -2.30 -3.22 -12.87
C ASP A 122 -2.41 -3.14 -14.39
N VAL A 123 -2.28 -4.27 -15.07
CA VAL A 123 -2.42 -4.34 -16.54
C VAL A 123 -3.81 -3.89 -16.97
N LYS A 124 -4.86 -4.33 -16.26
CA LYS A 124 -6.24 -3.95 -16.57
C LYS A 124 -6.48 -2.45 -16.43
N LEU A 125 -5.72 -1.80 -15.55
CA LEU A 125 -5.79 -0.35 -15.35
C LEU A 125 -4.78 0.41 -16.23
N LYS A 126 -4.06 -0.28 -17.10
CA LYS A 126 -3.02 0.28 -17.96
C LYS A 126 -1.90 0.93 -17.14
N GLY A 127 -1.53 0.29 -16.05
CA GLY A 127 -0.41 0.72 -15.22
C GLY A 127 0.94 0.31 -15.80
N ASP A 128 1.99 0.88 -15.25
CA ASP A 128 3.37 0.63 -15.66
C ASP A 128 4.11 -0.32 -14.74
N GLY A 129 3.37 -1.12 -13.97
CA GLY A 129 3.95 -1.99 -12.97
C GLY A 129 4.11 -1.31 -11.62
N PRO A 130 4.70 -2.00 -10.64
CA PRO A 130 4.90 -1.42 -9.31
C PRO A 130 5.80 -0.19 -9.35
N ARG A 131 5.40 0.86 -8.68
CA ARG A 131 6.14 2.13 -8.58
C ARG A 131 6.28 2.52 -7.12
N LYS A 132 7.28 3.32 -6.79
CA LYS A 132 7.47 3.82 -5.43
C LYS A 132 6.21 4.54 -4.94
N LEU A 133 5.93 4.40 -3.66
CA LEU A 133 4.69 4.91 -3.05
C LEU A 133 4.42 6.37 -3.37
N PHE A 134 5.40 7.26 -3.18
CA PHE A 134 5.18 8.70 -3.36
C PHE A 134 4.69 9.06 -4.77
N PRO A 135 5.46 8.74 -5.84
CA PRO A 135 4.98 9.10 -7.18
C PRO A 135 3.72 8.34 -7.59
N ALA A 136 3.57 7.08 -7.16
CA ALA A 136 2.39 6.30 -7.49
C ALA A 136 1.11 6.91 -6.92
N VAL A 137 1.14 7.30 -5.65
CA VAL A 137 -0.04 7.89 -5.00
C VAL A 137 -0.28 9.32 -5.50
N ALA A 138 0.78 10.10 -5.73
CA ALA A 138 0.64 11.45 -6.27
C ALA A 138 -0.07 11.43 -7.63
N ASP A 139 0.33 10.54 -8.53
CA ASP A 139 -0.31 10.39 -9.83
C ASP A 139 -1.75 9.88 -9.69
N ALA A 140 -2.01 8.97 -8.76
CA ALA A 140 -3.35 8.46 -8.52
C ALA A 140 -4.29 9.56 -8.02
N LEU A 141 -3.80 10.44 -7.15
CA LEU A 141 -4.60 11.58 -6.67
C LEU A 141 -4.97 12.52 -7.83
N GLU A 142 -4.04 12.75 -8.76
CA GLU A 142 -4.32 13.55 -9.95
C GLU A 142 -5.40 12.88 -10.81
N GLU A 143 -5.29 11.58 -11.00
CA GLU A 143 -6.25 10.83 -11.82
C GLU A 143 -7.67 10.83 -11.22
N LEU A 144 -7.78 10.91 -9.89
CA LEU A 144 -9.06 10.90 -9.20
C LEU A 144 -9.73 12.28 -9.13
N ARG A 145 -9.07 13.33 -9.58
CA ARG A 145 -9.65 14.69 -9.60
C ARG A 145 -10.76 14.84 -10.61
#